data_4bc2f0e8e7f11f18dba3f5eb8f42dc52
#
_entry.id   4bc2f0e8e7f11f18dba3f5eb8f42dc52
#
_cell.length_a   1.000
_cell.length_b   1.000
_cell.length_c   1.000
_cell.angle_alpha   90.00
_cell.angle_beta   90.00
_cell.angle_gamma   90.00
#
_symmetry.space_group_name_H-M   'P 1'
#
loop_
_entity.id
_entity.type
_entity.pdbx_description
1 polymer ?
#
loop_
_entity_poly.entity_id
_entity_poly.type
_entity_poly.pdbx_seq_one_letter_code
_entity_poly.pdbx_strand_id
1 'polypeptide(L)'
;TIEELKESSIRIQENNLDTIITLGQRSYGAAYQFVPPMSITLGIRECLSAKKVRLYSDTGSWKQTALRVALFSEKDSEYPMTLLQDHGDAIITATYETANHPISRHPEWKFAGVNI
;
A
#
# COMPACT_ATOMS: atom_id res chain seq x y z
N THR A 1 -0.74 16.23 -0.43
CA THR A 1 -1.21 16.17 -1.82
C THR A 1 -0.46 15.12 -2.63
N ILE A 2 -0.99 14.71 -3.78
CA ILE A 2 -0.32 13.78 -4.71
C ILE A 2 1.01 14.39 -5.18
N GLU A 3 1.05 15.70 -5.45
CA GLU A 3 2.26 16.38 -5.92
C GLU A 3 3.37 16.38 -4.87
N GLU A 4 3.03 16.67 -3.63
CA GLU A 4 3.98 16.59 -2.51
C GLU A 4 4.49 15.18 -2.31
N LEU A 5 3.62 14.18 -2.45
CA LEU A 5 4.00 12.77 -2.32
C LEU A 5 4.97 12.35 -3.43
N LYS A 6 4.73 12.75 -4.68
CA LYS A 6 5.63 12.48 -5.81
C LYS A 6 7.04 13.05 -5.61
N GLU A 7 7.15 14.18 -4.94
CA GLU A 7 8.43 14.83 -4.63
C GLU A 7 9.09 14.30 -3.36
N SER A 8 8.41 13.43 -2.62
CA SER A 8 8.93 12.90 -1.35
C SER A 8 10.16 12.03 -1.57
N SER A 9 11.21 12.27 -0.78
CA SER A 9 12.47 11.51 -0.81
C SER A 9 12.64 10.67 0.46
N ILE A 10 13.77 9.97 0.57
CA ILE A 10 14.15 9.25 1.79
C ILE A 10 14.02 10.17 2.99
N ARG A 11 13.34 9.70 4.03
CA ARG A 11 13.08 10.49 5.22
C ARG A 11 12.84 9.62 6.45
N ILE A 12 12.97 10.23 7.60
CA ILE A 12 12.48 9.68 8.87
C ILE A 12 11.05 10.21 9.05
N GLN A 13 10.12 9.32 9.36
CA GLN A 13 8.72 9.70 9.58
C GLN A 13 8.11 8.89 10.72
N GLU A 14 7.05 9.42 11.31
CA GLU A 14 6.24 8.68 12.26
C GLU A 14 5.52 7.52 11.56
N ASN A 15 5.50 6.38 12.23
CA ASN A 15 4.68 5.25 11.79
C ASN A 15 3.21 5.56 12.06
N ASN A 16 2.38 5.34 11.08
CA ASN A 16 0.94 5.49 11.26
C ASN A 16 0.37 4.36 12.14
N LEU A 17 -0.84 4.55 12.61
CA LEU A 17 -1.50 3.61 13.50
C LEU A 17 -1.63 2.21 12.89
N ASP A 18 -1.94 2.12 11.60
CA ASP A 18 -2.08 0.84 10.89
C ASP A 18 -0.76 0.07 10.88
N THR A 19 0.36 0.76 10.66
CA THR A 19 1.69 0.15 10.71
C THR A 19 2.00 -0.39 12.10
N ILE A 20 1.72 0.40 13.14
CA ILE A 20 1.96 0.00 14.53
C ILE A 20 1.11 -1.22 14.90
N ILE A 21 -0.18 -1.20 14.58
CA ILE A 21 -1.10 -2.32 14.83
C ILE A 21 -0.62 -3.57 14.10
N THR A 22 -0.32 -3.46 12.84
CA THR A 22 0.10 -4.58 12.00
C THR A 22 1.39 -5.21 12.51
N LEU A 23 2.44 -4.41 12.73
CA LEU A 23 3.71 -4.90 13.25
C LEU A 23 3.55 -5.46 14.66
N GLY A 24 2.76 -4.80 15.50
CA GLY A 24 2.46 -5.28 16.84
C GLY A 24 1.86 -6.68 16.82
N GLN A 25 0.86 -6.91 16.01
CA GLN A 25 0.20 -8.20 15.90
C GLN A 25 1.09 -9.27 15.27
N ARG A 26 1.83 -8.95 14.22
CA ARG A 26 2.59 -9.94 13.46
C ARG A 26 3.93 -10.30 14.08
N SER A 27 4.58 -9.35 14.74
CA SER A 27 5.98 -9.53 15.15
C SER A 27 6.22 -9.35 16.64
N TYR A 28 5.30 -8.74 17.37
CA TYR A 28 5.48 -8.39 18.77
C TYR A 28 4.44 -9.03 19.71
N GLY A 29 3.69 -10.02 19.24
CA GLY A 29 2.67 -10.68 20.06
C GLY A 29 1.61 -9.72 20.61
N ALA A 30 1.22 -8.70 19.82
CA ALA A 30 0.31 -7.63 20.20
C ALA A 30 0.84 -6.68 21.30
N ALA A 31 2.12 -6.68 21.56
CA ALA A 31 2.75 -5.69 22.44
C ALA A 31 3.09 -4.42 21.67
N TYR A 32 2.08 -3.62 21.35
CA TYR A 32 2.15 -2.44 20.48
C TYR A 32 3.16 -1.39 20.97
N GLN A 33 3.34 -1.28 22.28
CA GLN A 33 4.26 -0.34 22.90
C GLN A 33 5.73 -0.60 22.54
N PHE A 34 6.06 -1.78 22.05
CA PHE A 34 7.43 -2.12 21.61
C PHE A 34 7.67 -1.84 20.12
N VAL A 35 6.64 -1.51 19.37
CA VAL A 35 6.81 -1.12 17.96
C VAL A 35 7.48 0.25 17.92
N PRO A 36 8.60 0.40 17.19
CA PRO A 36 9.23 1.71 17.05
C PRO A 36 8.26 2.76 16.50
N PRO A 37 8.18 3.94 17.11
CA PRO A 37 7.26 4.99 16.65
C PRO A 37 7.69 5.65 15.35
N MET A 38 8.96 5.53 14.99
CA MET A 38 9.55 6.16 13.81
C MET A 38 10.16 5.13 12.87
N SER A 39 10.21 5.45 11.59
CA SER A 39 10.89 4.63 10.58
C SER A 39 11.63 5.50 9.57
N ILE A 40 12.66 4.92 8.96
CA ILE A 40 13.30 5.47 7.76
C ILE A 40 12.62 4.82 6.57
N THR A 41 12.11 5.62 5.64
CA THR A 41 11.40 5.13 4.47
C THR A 41 11.94 5.75 3.19
N LEU A 42 11.86 4.99 2.09
CA LEU A 42 12.09 5.54 0.76
C LEU A 42 10.95 6.50 0.40
N GLY A 43 11.31 7.52 -0.37
CA GLY A 43 10.31 8.41 -0.93
C GLY A 43 9.70 7.84 -2.22
N ILE A 44 8.53 8.32 -2.56
CA ILE A 44 7.88 7.95 -3.83
C ILE A 44 8.69 8.46 -5.02
N ARG A 45 9.39 9.58 -4.88
CA ARG A 45 10.27 10.09 -5.93
C ARG A 45 11.32 9.06 -6.35
N GLU A 46 11.99 8.41 -5.40
CA GLU A 46 12.98 7.37 -5.70
C GLU A 46 12.33 6.18 -6.41
N CYS A 47 11.17 5.74 -5.94
CA CYS A 47 10.44 4.61 -6.54
C CYS A 47 10.02 4.92 -7.98
N LEU A 48 9.44 6.10 -8.23
CA LEU A 48 8.96 6.50 -9.55
C LEU A 48 10.09 6.82 -10.52
N SER A 49 11.27 7.23 -10.05
CA SER A 49 12.43 7.51 -10.89
C SER A 49 13.17 6.25 -11.36
N ALA A 50 12.90 5.11 -10.77
CA ALA A 50 13.49 3.85 -11.21
C ALA A 50 13.04 3.48 -12.63
N LYS A 51 13.94 2.93 -13.43
CA LYS A 51 13.60 2.49 -14.79
C LYS A 51 12.57 1.38 -14.83
N LYS A 52 12.63 0.50 -13.84
CA LYS A 52 11.73 -0.65 -13.70
C LYS A 52 11.25 -0.75 -12.26
N VAL A 53 9.96 -0.93 -12.06
CA VAL A 53 9.37 -1.20 -10.75
C VAL A 53 8.71 -2.56 -10.79
N ARG A 54 9.05 -3.40 -9.83
CA ARG A 54 8.47 -4.74 -9.67
C ARG A 54 7.96 -4.88 -8.24
N LEU A 55 6.67 -4.98 -8.10
CA LEU A 55 6.02 -5.12 -6.81
C LEU A 55 5.47 -6.53 -6.68
N TYR A 56 5.83 -7.18 -5.59
CA TYR A 56 5.37 -8.53 -5.29
C TYR A 56 4.48 -8.51 -4.06
N SER A 57 3.30 -9.11 -4.18
CA SER A 57 2.32 -9.16 -3.10
C SER A 57 1.85 -10.60 -2.87
N ASP A 58 2.39 -11.21 -1.83
CA ASP A 58 2.11 -12.60 -1.42
C ASP A 58 1.58 -12.69 0.01
N THR A 59 0.99 -11.62 0.51
CA THR A 59 0.60 -11.46 1.91
C THR A 59 -0.78 -12.01 2.24
N GLY A 60 -1.38 -12.78 1.34
CA GLY A 60 -2.71 -13.34 1.55
C GLY A 60 -3.79 -12.26 1.59
N SER A 61 -4.81 -12.49 2.41
CA SER A 61 -6.02 -11.67 2.42
C SER A 61 -5.80 -10.23 2.92
N TRP A 62 -4.81 -9.98 3.73
CA TRP A 62 -4.68 -8.71 4.42
C TRP A 62 -4.23 -7.53 3.55
N LYS A 63 -3.75 -7.77 2.34
CA LYS A 63 -3.41 -6.75 1.34
C LYS A 63 -4.36 -6.72 0.14
N GLN A 64 -5.44 -7.47 0.18
CA GLN A 64 -6.41 -7.55 -0.93
C GLN A 64 -6.97 -6.18 -1.31
N THR A 65 -7.40 -5.38 -0.33
CA THR A 65 -7.94 -4.04 -0.60
C THR A 65 -6.88 -3.10 -1.15
N ALA A 66 -5.69 -3.06 -0.56
CA ALA A 66 -4.60 -2.20 -1.04
C ALA A 66 -4.21 -2.53 -2.49
N LEU A 67 -4.12 -3.81 -2.83
CA LEU A 67 -3.82 -4.23 -4.20
C LEU A 67 -4.92 -3.80 -5.17
N ARG A 68 -6.17 -4.01 -4.81
CA ARG A 68 -7.30 -3.65 -5.68
C ARG A 68 -7.39 -2.14 -5.89
N VAL A 69 -7.20 -1.35 -4.84
CA VAL A 69 -7.17 0.11 -4.94
C VAL A 69 -6.01 0.55 -5.84
N ALA A 70 -4.83 -0.02 -5.67
CA ALA A 70 -3.66 0.32 -6.49
C ALA A 70 -3.89 0.09 -7.99
N LEU A 71 -4.67 -0.95 -8.35
CA LEU A 71 -4.92 -1.32 -9.74
C LEU A 71 -6.09 -0.58 -10.38
N PHE A 72 -7.15 -0.31 -9.63
CA PHE A 72 -8.44 0.06 -10.21
C PHE A 72 -9.01 1.40 -9.73
N SER A 73 -8.50 1.98 -8.65
CA SER A 73 -8.98 3.28 -8.20
C SER A 73 -8.22 4.44 -8.86
N GLU A 74 -8.73 5.64 -8.68
CA GLU A 74 -7.99 6.85 -9.01
C GLU A 74 -6.75 6.98 -8.12
N LYS A 75 -5.80 7.77 -8.57
CA LYS A 75 -4.59 8.05 -7.80
C LYS A 75 -4.94 8.76 -6.50
N ASP A 76 -4.40 8.26 -5.40
CA ASP A 76 -4.71 8.77 -4.07
C ASP A 76 -3.44 8.78 -3.21
N SER A 77 -3.24 9.86 -2.46
CA SER A 77 -2.11 9.99 -1.54
C SER A 77 -2.17 9.05 -0.34
N GLU A 78 -3.36 8.59 0.05
CA GLU A 78 -3.51 7.55 1.08
C GLU A 78 -3.04 6.18 0.61
N TYR A 79 -3.07 5.94 -0.70
CA TYR A 79 -2.62 4.72 -1.33
C TYR A 79 -1.51 5.02 -2.34
N PRO A 80 -0.28 5.24 -1.87
CA PRO A 80 0.83 5.64 -2.75
C PRO A 80 1.10 4.69 -3.90
N MET A 81 0.75 3.41 -3.76
CA MET A 81 0.86 2.42 -4.83
C MET A 81 0.04 2.77 -6.07
N THR A 82 -1.02 3.58 -5.94
CA THR A 82 -1.81 4.04 -7.08
C THR A 82 -0.99 4.88 -8.06
N LEU A 83 0.08 5.53 -7.58
CA LEU A 83 0.97 6.34 -8.43
C LEU A 83 1.79 5.49 -9.41
N LEU A 84 1.92 4.18 -9.18
CA LEU A 84 2.55 3.26 -10.14
C LEU A 84 1.78 3.15 -11.45
N GLN A 85 0.51 3.55 -11.48
CA GLN A 85 -0.30 3.58 -12.71
C GLN A 85 0.31 4.50 -13.78
N ASP A 86 1.07 5.51 -13.38
CA ASP A 86 1.75 6.45 -14.29
C ASP A 86 3.16 6.00 -14.67
N HIS A 87 3.66 4.91 -14.11
CA HIS A 87 5.03 4.45 -14.39
C HIS A 87 5.08 3.68 -15.72
N GLY A 88 6.10 3.96 -16.54
CA GLY A 88 6.23 3.36 -17.87
C GLY A 88 6.59 1.87 -17.88
N ASP A 89 7.15 1.33 -16.78
CA ASP A 89 7.55 -0.08 -16.68
C ASP A 89 7.36 -0.58 -15.25
N ALA A 90 6.11 -0.63 -14.80
CA ALA A 90 5.73 -1.16 -13.50
C ALA A 90 4.91 -2.44 -13.67
N ILE A 91 5.32 -3.50 -12.97
CA ILE A 91 4.60 -4.77 -12.93
C ILE A 91 4.29 -5.13 -11.49
N ILE A 92 3.03 -5.48 -11.22
CA ILE A 92 2.59 -6.02 -9.95
C ILE A 92 2.34 -7.51 -10.12
N THR A 93 3.01 -8.31 -9.31
CA THR A 93 2.82 -9.76 -9.25
C THR A 93 2.19 -10.10 -7.90
N ALA A 94 1.07 -10.78 -7.91
CA ALA A 94 0.35 -11.15 -6.71
C ALA A 94 -0.04 -12.63 -6.72
N THR A 95 -0.18 -13.22 -5.53
CA THR A 95 -0.79 -14.55 -5.41
C THR A 95 -2.28 -14.46 -5.72
N TYR A 96 -2.86 -15.58 -6.11
CA TYR A 96 -4.31 -15.67 -6.35
C TYR A 96 -5.13 -15.22 -5.14
N GLU A 97 -4.72 -15.64 -3.94
CA GLU A 97 -5.38 -15.26 -2.70
C GLU A 97 -5.38 -13.74 -2.49
N THR A 98 -4.24 -13.10 -2.69
CA THR A 98 -4.15 -11.63 -2.55
C THR A 98 -4.96 -10.90 -3.61
N ALA A 99 -5.05 -11.43 -4.82
CA ALA A 99 -5.79 -10.82 -5.91
C ALA A 99 -7.32 -11.04 -5.82
N ASN A 100 -7.76 -12.08 -5.11
CA ASN A 100 -9.17 -12.47 -5.04
C ASN A 100 -9.91 -11.72 -3.93
N HIS A 101 -10.16 -10.43 -4.13
CA HIS A 101 -10.85 -9.58 -3.17
C HIS A 101 -12.29 -10.08 -2.94
N PRO A 102 -12.77 -10.12 -1.68
CA PRO A 102 -14.14 -10.58 -1.35
C PRO A 102 -15.25 -9.85 -2.10
N ILE A 103 -15.06 -8.60 -2.48
CA ILE A 103 -16.05 -7.83 -3.25
C ILE A 103 -16.41 -8.50 -4.59
N SER A 104 -15.53 -9.32 -5.14
CA SER A 104 -15.82 -10.09 -6.37
C SER A 104 -16.94 -11.11 -6.17
N ARG A 105 -17.13 -11.56 -4.92
CA ARG A 105 -18.18 -12.50 -4.52
C ARG A 105 -19.35 -11.81 -3.81
N HIS A 106 -19.19 -10.52 -3.49
CA HIS A 106 -20.15 -9.72 -2.76
C HIS A 106 -20.35 -8.37 -3.47
N PRO A 107 -20.92 -8.39 -4.70
CA PRO A 107 -21.11 -7.16 -5.48
C PRO A 107 -22.06 -6.14 -4.80
N GLU A 108 -22.84 -6.61 -3.83
CA GLU A 108 -23.70 -5.76 -3.01
C GLU A 108 -22.93 -4.91 -1.99
N TRP A 109 -21.66 -5.23 -1.72
CA TRP A 109 -20.84 -4.43 -0.81
C TRP A 109 -20.47 -3.11 -1.48
N LYS A 110 -20.80 -2.02 -0.79
CA LYS A 110 -20.44 -0.67 -1.22
C LYS A 110 -19.56 -0.04 -0.16
N PHE A 111 -18.36 0.30 -0.54
CA PHE A 111 -17.44 0.99 0.34
C PHE A 111 -17.67 2.50 0.17
N ALA A 112 -18.20 3.15 1.22
CA ALA A 112 -18.48 4.58 1.18
C ALA A 112 -17.19 5.37 0.88
N GLY A 113 -17.24 6.18 -0.18
CA GLY A 113 -16.13 7.05 -0.56
C GLY A 113 -14.99 6.37 -1.32
N VAL A 114 -15.06 5.07 -1.60
CA VAL A 114 -14.02 4.34 -2.35
C VAL A 114 -14.67 3.51 -3.45
N ASN A 115 -14.33 3.80 -4.70
CA ASN A 115 -14.67 2.96 -5.85
C ASN A 115 -13.59 1.89 -6.03
N ILE A 116 -13.86 0.69 -5.57
CA ILE A 116 -12.94 -0.44 -5.71
C ILE A 116 -13.52 -1.58 -6.52
#